data_ee914dfe77d849c2ba1447bcce82c588
#
_entry.id   ee914dfe77d849c2ba1447bcce82c588
#
_cell.length_a   1.000
_cell.length_b   1.000
_cell.length_c   1.000
_cell.angle_alpha   90.00
_cell.angle_beta   90.00
_cell.angle_gamma   90.00
#
_symmetry.space_group_name_H-M   'P 1'
#
loop_
_entity.id
_entity.type
_entity.pdbx_description
1 polymer ?
#
loop_
_entity_poly.entity_id
_entity_poly.type
_entity_poly.pdbx_seq_one_letter_code
_entity_poly.pdbx_strand_id
1 'polypeptide(L)'
;AQDAFFANLTALCGQTFEGKVVTDDPVDADFRSQRLVMHVRDCSDTEIRIPFHVGADHSRTWVITRTPDGLRLKHDHRDPDGTTHTLHWYGGDTETAGTATRQEFPVDAFSIALFNANNAAVSTTNVWAVEVNPGETYVYELARENRLLRVSFDLTKPVGE
;
A
#
# COMPACT_ATOMS: atom_id res chain seq x y z
N ALA A 1 8.17 -16.45 7.23
CA ALA A 1 7.11 -15.92 6.37
C ALA A 1 7.46 -14.51 5.86
N GLN A 2 7.93 -13.64 6.73
CA GLN A 2 8.22 -12.24 6.34
C GLN A 2 9.42 -12.14 5.42
N ASP A 3 10.45 -12.94 5.61
CA ASP A 3 11.59 -12.98 4.69
C ASP A 3 11.15 -13.42 3.28
N ALA A 4 10.31 -14.46 3.22
CA ALA A 4 9.79 -14.93 1.94
C ALA A 4 8.87 -13.90 1.28
N PHE A 5 8.04 -13.21 2.06
CA PHE A 5 7.19 -12.12 1.55
C PHE A 5 8.03 -10.99 0.96
N PHE A 6 9.05 -10.54 1.69
CA PHE A 6 9.92 -9.45 1.22
C PHE A 6 10.69 -9.87 -0.03
N ALA A 7 11.12 -11.14 -0.11
CA ALA A 7 11.78 -11.66 -1.31
C ALA A 7 10.82 -11.70 -2.50
N ASN A 8 9.56 -12.10 -2.31
CA ASN A 8 8.55 -12.08 -3.35
C ASN A 8 8.29 -10.66 -3.87
N LEU A 9 8.30 -9.69 -2.97
CA LEU A 9 8.14 -8.28 -3.34
C LEU A 9 9.38 -7.77 -4.09
N THR A 10 10.57 -8.10 -3.62
CA THR A 10 11.84 -7.71 -4.26
C THR A 10 11.93 -8.23 -5.69
N ALA A 11 11.37 -9.40 -5.96
CA ALA A 11 11.35 -9.97 -7.31
C ALA A 11 10.62 -9.11 -8.34
N LEU A 12 9.78 -8.17 -7.89
CA LEU A 12 9.04 -7.24 -8.77
C LEU A 12 9.80 -5.95 -9.04
N CYS A 13 10.99 -5.77 -8.49
CA CYS A 13 11.73 -4.51 -8.60
C CYS A 13 11.98 -4.12 -10.06
N GLY A 14 11.74 -2.84 -10.34
CA GLY A 14 11.89 -2.26 -11.68
C GLY A 14 10.68 -2.42 -12.58
N GLN A 15 9.65 -3.15 -12.15
CA GLN A 15 8.48 -3.41 -12.97
C GLN A 15 7.30 -2.51 -12.57
N THR A 16 6.46 -2.22 -13.55
CA THR A 16 5.26 -1.40 -13.43
C THR A 16 4.05 -2.25 -13.83
N PHE A 17 2.98 -2.15 -13.05
CA PHE A 17 1.77 -2.94 -13.27
C PHE A 17 0.54 -2.07 -13.20
N GLU A 18 -0.47 -2.42 -13.99
CA GLU A 18 -1.79 -1.79 -13.94
C GLU A 18 -2.74 -2.64 -13.10
N GLY A 19 -3.60 -1.97 -12.35
CA GLY A 19 -4.55 -2.62 -11.45
C GLY A 19 -5.95 -2.07 -11.58
N LYS A 20 -6.84 -2.67 -10.81
CA LYS A 20 -8.24 -2.24 -10.72
C LYS A 20 -8.78 -2.52 -9.33
N VAL A 21 -9.77 -1.72 -8.93
CA VAL A 21 -10.53 -1.98 -7.70
C VAL A 21 -11.40 -3.22 -7.94
N VAL A 22 -11.30 -4.20 -7.05
CA VAL A 22 -12.07 -5.45 -7.13
C VAL A 22 -13.18 -5.53 -6.08
N THR A 23 -13.31 -4.51 -5.23
CA THR A 23 -14.39 -4.34 -4.26
C THR A 23 -15.40 -3.32 -4.78
N ASP A 24 -16.58 -3.24 -4.17
CA ASP A 24 -17.70 -2.45 -4.67
C ASP A 24 -18.18 -1.34 -3.73
N ASP A 25 -17.36 -0.96 -2.75
CA ASP A 25 -17.68 0.14 -1.84
C ASP A 25 -17.90 1.44 -2.64
N PRO A 26 -19.04 2.11 -2.50
CA PRO A 26 -19.34 3.34 -3.26
C PRO A 26 -18.33 4.47 -3.04
N VAL A 27 -17.67 4.52 -1.87
CA VAL A 27 -16.68 5.57 -1.58
C VAL A 27 -15.45 5.47 -2.49
N ASP A 28 -15.22 4.32 -3.13
CA ASP A 28 -14.09 4.09 -4.03
C ASP A 28 -14.43 4.34 -5.51
N ALA A 29 -15.55 4.99 -5.81
CA ALA A 29 -15.97 5.25 -7.19
C ALA A 29 -14.90 5.98 -8.00
N ASP A 30 -14.21 6.96 -7.39
CA ASP A 30 -13.15 7.70 -8.07
C ASP A 30 -11.98 6.79 -8.44
N PHE A 31 -11.57 5.89 -7.54
CA PHE A 31 -10.51 4.93 -7.85
C PHE A 31 -10.93 3.99 -8.98
N ARG A 32 -12.19 3.54 -8.99
CA ARG A 32 -12.69 2.64 -10.06
C ARG A 32 -12.71 3.31 -11.43
N SER A 33 -12.89 4.62 -11.47
CA SER A 33 -12.98 5.36 -12.73
C SER A 33 -11.62 5.79 -13.28
N GLN A 34 -10.54 5.66 -12.51
CA GLN A 34 -9.20 6.10 -12.90
C GLN A 34 -8.32 4.92 -13.26
N ARG A 35 -7.32 5.17 -14.09
CA ARG A 35 -6.25 4.19 -14.36
C ARG A 35 -5.37 4.09 -13.10
N LEU A 36 -5.23 2.89 -12.57
CA LEU A 36 -4.42 2.62 -11.40
C LEU A 36 -3.13 1.92 -11.82
N VAL A 37 -1.99 2.46 -11.40
CA VAL A 37 -0.67 1.95 -11.75
C VAL A 37 0.22 1.93 -10.52
N MET A 38 0.94 0.83 -10.33
CA MET A 38 1.99 0.74 -9.32
C MET A 38 3.34 0.52 -10.00
N HIS A 39 4.39 1.13 -9.46
CA HIS A 39 5.75 0.94 -9.93
C HIS A 39 6.63 0.53 -8.76
N VAL A 40 7.19 -0.68 -8.79
CA VAL A 40 8.14 -1.14 -7.76
C VAL A 40 9.49 -0.52 -8.10
N ARG A 41 9.71 0.71 -7.63
CA ARG A 41 10.75 1.59 -8.16
C ARG A 41 12.06 1.53 -7.39
N ASP A 42 12.00 1.74 -6.07
CA ASP A 42 13.21 1.88 -5.26
C ASP A 42 13.30 0.69 -4.32
N CYS A 43 14.32 -0.15 -4.50
CA CYS A 43 14.48 -1.39 -3.77
C CYS A 43 15.85 -1.46 -3.11
N SER A 44 15.87 -1.78 -1.83
CA SER A 44 17.07 -2.10 -1.08
C SER A 44 16.83 -3.37 -0.27
N ASP A 45 17.82 -3.79 0.51
CA ASP A 45 17.69 -4.96 1.38
C ASP A 45 16.68 -4.74 2.52
N THR A 46 16.36 -3.48 2.84
CA THR A 46 15.54 -3.14 4.00
C THR A 46 14.29 -2.33 3.65
N GLU A 47 14.20 -1.73 2.46
CA GLU A 47 13.08 -0.87 2.11
C GLU A 47 12.74 -0.95 0.63
N ILE A 48 11.44 -0.99 0.33
CA ILE A 48 10.92 -0.95 -1.04
C ILE A 48 9.88 0.17 -1.11
N ARG A 49 10.06 1.06 -2.10
CA ARG A 49 9.13 2.17 -2.37
C ARG A 49 8.37 1.90 -3.66
N ILE A 50 7.05 2.02 -3.55
CA ILE A 50 6.12 1.70 -4.64
C ILE A 50 5.22 2.90 -4.88
N PRO A 51 5.55 3.81 -5.82
CA PRO A 51 4.62 4.84 -6.26
C PRO A 51 3.32 4.21 -6.75
N PHE A 52 2.21 4.79 -6.30
CA PHE A 52 0.86 4.38 -6.68
C PHE A 52 0.18 5.57 -7.36
N HIS A 53 -0.10 5.44 -8.65
CA HIS A 53 -0.71 6.50 -9.47
C HIS A 53 -2.19 6.24 -9.66
N VAL A 54 -2.99 7.27 -9.38
CA VAL A 54 -4.44 7.25 -9.58
C VAL A 54 -4.73 8.27 -10.69
N GLY A 55 -4.80 7.80 -11.94
CA GLY A 55 -4.87 8.69 -13.10
C GLY A 55 -3.66 9.64 -13.13
N ALA A 56 -3.91 10.94 -13.14
CA ALA A 56 -2.86 11.96 -13.11
C ALA A 56 -2.34 12.27 -11.69
N ASP A 57 -2.95 11.71 -10.66
CA ASP A 57 -2.55 11.92 -9.26
C ASP A 57 -1.39 10.97 -8.91
N HIS A 58 -0.18 11.53 -8.76
CA HIS A 58 1.05 10.81 -8.41
C HIS A 58 1.48 11.09 -6.97
N SER A 59 0.56 11.45 -6.09
CA SER A 59 0.87 11.93 -4.73
C SER A 59 1.23 10.83 -3.75
N ARG A 60 0.96 9.55 -4.06
CA ARG A 60 1.06 8.44 -3.11
C ARG A 60 2.21 7.51 -3.44
N THR A 61 2.95 7.10 -2.40
CA THR A 61 3.95 6.03 -2.48
C THR A 61 3.78 5.12 -1.27
N TRP A 62 3.68 3.82 -1.49
CA TRP A 62 3.73 2.84 -0.41
C TRP A 62 5.19 2.56 -0.09
N VAL A 63 5.52 2.61 1.20
CA VAL A 63 6.88 2.35 1.70
C VAL A 63 6.82 1.13 2.60
N ILE A 64 7.46 0.04 2.19
CA ILE A 64 7.51 -1.20 2.95
C ILE A 64 8.93 -1.38 3.46
N THR A 65 9.10 -1.38 4.78
CA THR A 65 10.39 -1.38 5.44
C THR A 65 10.52 -2.60 6.36
N ARG A 66 11.70 -3.23 6.36
CA ARG A 66 12.02 -4.26 7.36
C ARG A 66 12.37 -3.57 8.68
N THR A 67 11.82 -4.10 9.77
CA THR A 67 12.12 -3.63 11.14
C THR A 67 12.74 -4.78 11.92
N PRO A 68 13.34 -4.51 13.10
CA PRO A 68 13.84 -5.61 13.94
C PRO A 68 12.78 -6.65 14.30
N ASP A 69 11.52 -6.24 14.38
CA ASP A 69 10.41 -7.09 14.83
C ASP A 69 9.52 -7.59 13.68
N GLY A 70 9.73 -7.13 12.46
CA GLY A 70 8.87 -7.52 11.35
C GLY A 70 8.94 -6.60 10.16
N LEU A 71 7.77 -6.20 9.65
CA LEU A 71 7.63 -5.29 8.51
C LEU A 71 6.78 -4.08 8.89
N ARG A 72 6.98 -2.99 8.16
CA ARG A 72 6.26 -1.73 8.34
C ARG A 72 5.75 -1.25 6.99
N LEU A 73 4.49 -0.82 6.94
CA LEU A 73 3.94 -0.12 5.79
C LEU A 73 3.64 1.32 6.19
N LYS A 74 4.18 2.25 5.41
CA LYS A 74 3.86 3.68 5.53
C LYS A 74 3.39 4.22 4.20
N HIS A 75 2.57 5.27 4.27
CA HIS A 75 2.08 6.00 3.10
C HIS A 75 2.79 7.34 3.02
N ASP A 76 3.65 7.49 2.02
CA ASP A 76 4.27 8.77 1.67
C ASP A 76 3.27 9.51 0.77
N HIS A 77 2.68 10.58 1.28
CA HIS A 77 1.66 11.34 0.56
C HIS A 77 2.11 12.78 0.44
N ARG A 78 2.41 13.21 -0.79
CA ARG A 78 2.98 14.52 -1.09
C ARG A 78 2.18 15.25 -2.15
N ASP A 79 2.16 16.59 -2.03
CA ASP A 79 1.64 17.45 -3.07
C ASP A 79 2.62 17.52 -4.27
N PRO A 80 2.18 18.01 -5.45
CA PRO A 80 3.05 18.05 -6.64
C PRO A 80 4.35 18.81 -6.45
N ASP A 81 4.41 19.79 -5.54
CA ASP A 81 5.61 20.56 -5.25
C ASP A 81 6.58 19.85 -4.29
N GLY A 82 6.26 18.64 -3.86
CA GLY A 82 7.09 17.84 -2.94
C GLY A 82 6.82 18.06 -1.47
N THR A 83 5.95 19.02 -1.10
CA THR A 83 5.57 19.21 0.31
C THR A 83 4.68 18.07 0.78
N THR A 84 4.79 17.71 2.06
CA THR A 84 3.99 16.61 2.60
C THR A 84 2.52 17.02 2.70
N HIS A 85 1.63 16.09 2.33
CA HIS A 85 0.20 16.24 2.56
C HIS A 85 -0.10 16.24 4.06
N THR A 86 -1.23 16.81 4.47
CA THR A 86 -1.64 16.81 5.89
C THR A 86 -1.70 15.39 6.45
N LEU A 87 -2.29 14.45 5.70
CA LEU A 87 -2.24 13.03 6.04
C LEU A 87 -1.04 12.40 5.34
N HIS A 88 0.09 12.35 6.05
CA HIS A 88 1.35 11.84 5.53
C HIS A 88 1.98 10.91 6.55
N TRP A 89 2.62 9.84 6.05
CA TRP A 89 3.38 8.86 6.82
C TRP A 89 2.51 8.02 7.76
N TYR A 90 1.23 7.84 7.42
CA TYR A 90 0.36 6.93 8.18
C TYR A 90 0.56 5.48 7.73
N GLY A 91 0.26 4.55 8.61
CA GLY A 91 0.41 3.13 8.37
C GLY A 91 0.51 2.34 9.67
N GLY A 92 1.28 1.27 9.66
CA GLY A 92 1.47 0.44 10.83
C GLY A 92 2.52 -0.64 10.63
N ASP A 93 2.81 -1.32 11.73
CA ASP A 93 3.74 -2.43 11.78
C ASP A 93 2.98 -3.76 11.86
N THR A 94 3.58 -4.82 11.34
CA THR A 94 3.02 -6.16 11.49
C THR A 94 2.98 -6.57 12.95
N GLU A 95 1.89 -7.22 13.35
CA GLU A 95 1.71 -7.77 14.70
C GLU A 95 1.70 -9.30 14.71
N THR A 96 1.70 -9.92 13.53
CA THR A 96 1.74 -11.35 13.34
C THR A 96 2.80 -11.71 12.30
N ALA A 97 3.15 -12.98 12.23
CA ALA A 97 4.12 -13.46 11.23
C ALA A 97 3.56 -13.39 9.80
N GLY A 98 2.25 -13.38 9.64
CA GLY A 98 1.61 -13.43 8.33
C GLY A 98 1.99 -14.68 7.54
N THR A 99 1.98 -14.55 6.21
CA THR A 99 2.38 -15.62 5.30
C THR A 99 3.37 -15.09 4.26
N ALA A 100 3.94 -15.98 3.47
CA ALA A 100 4.83 -15.61 2.38
C ALA A 100 4.12 -14.74 1.31
N THR A 101 2.78 -14.78 1.26
CA THR A 101 1.99 -14.06 0.25
C THR A 101 1.11 -12.96 0.82
N ARG A 102 0.98 -12.83 2.14
CA ARG A 102 0.14 -11.79 2.75
C ARG A 102 0.71 -11.30 4.07
N GLN A 103 0.78 -9.97 4.21
CA GLN A 103 1.16 -9.31 5.46
C GLN A 103 0.12 -8.26 5.81
N GLU A 104 -0.20 -8.15 7.11
CA GLU A 104 -1.18 -7.20 7.63
C GLU A 104 -0.51 -6.19 8.54
N PHE A 105 -0.94 -4.92 8.42
CA PHE A 105 -0.34 -3.77 9.08
C PHE A 105 -1.44 -3.00 9.81
N PRO A 106 -1.75 -3.35 11.06
CA PRO A 106 -2.73 -2.58 11.84
C PRO A 106 -2.22 -1.16 12.08
N VAL A 107 -3.15 -0.19 12.12
CA VAL A 107 -2.84 1.22 12.30
C VAL A 107 -2.01 1.45 13.57
N ASP A 108 -0.93 2.23 13.45
CA ASP A 108 -0.03 2.52 14.57
C ASP A 108 -0.46 3.77 15.36
N ALA A 109 0.20 3.98 16.52
CA ALA A 109 -0.14 5.10 17.42
C ALA A 109 0.08 6.46 16.75
N PHE A 110 1.16 6.60 15.96
CA PHE A 110 1.43 7.83 15.20
C PHE A 110 0.25 8.15 14.27
N SER A 111 -0.24 7.16 13.55
CA SER A 111 -1.32 7.31 12.57
C SER A 111 -2.64 7.62 13.26
N ILE A 112 -2.93 6.97 14.40
CA ILE A 112 -4.14 7.24 15.18
C ILE A 112 -4.16 8.71 15.63
N ALA A 113 -3.06 9.22 16.15
CA ALA A 113 -2.96 10.62 16.55
C ALA A 113 -3.13 11.56 15.37
N LEU A 114 -2.50 11.24 14.23
CA LEU A 114 -2.60 12.02 13.01
C LEU A 114 -4.05 12.09 12.51
N PHE A 115 -4.75 10.96 12.48
CA PHE A 115 -6.13 10.91 12.03
C PHE A 115 -7.06 11.69 12.96
N ASN A 116 -6.89 11.56 14.27
CA ASN A 116 -7.70 12.29 15.23
C ASN A 116 -7.48 13.81 15.13
N ALA A 117 -6.26 14.25 14.85
CA ALA A 117 -5.94 15.67 14.70
C ALA A 117 -6.46 16.28 13.41
N ASN A 118 -6.88 15.48 12.42
CA ASN A 118 -7.21 15.94 11.07
C ASN A 118 -8.60 15.50 10.59
N ASN A 119 -9.55 15.33 11.50
CA ASN A 119 -10.94 14.95 11.18
C ASN A 119 -11.05 13.62 10.42
N ALA A 120 -10.15 12.69 10.68
CA ALA A 120 -10.13 11.37 10.05
C ALA A 120 -10.28 10.25 11.09
N ALA A 121 -11.02 10.48 12.16
CA ALA A 121 -11.18 9.53 13.27
C ALA A 121 -11.71 8.17 12.80
N VAL A 122 -12.44 8.11 11.72
CA VAL A 122 -12.94 6.86 11.13
C VAL A 122 -11.80 5.93 10.71
N SER A 123 -10.62 6.45 10.44
CA SER A 123 -9.44 5.69 10.02
C SER A 123 -8.61 5.13 11.19
N THR A 124 -8.97 5.42 12.42
CA THR A 124 -8.19 4.99 13.60
C THR A 124 -8.26 3.49 13.88
N THR A 125 -9.09 2.75 13.16
CA THR A 125 -9.18 1.28 13.25
C THR A 125 -8.74 0.59 11.97
N ASN A 126 -8.11 1.30 11.04
CA ASN A 126 -7.68 0.72 9.78
C ASN A 126 -6.68 -0.42 9.98
N VAL A 127 -6.83 -1.45 9.17
CA VAL A 127 -5.81 -2.47 8.95
C VAL A 127 -5.50 -2.48 7.46
N TRP A 128 -4.27 -2.20 7.10
CA TRP A 128 -3.81 -2.35 5.73
C TRP A 128 -3.24 -3.74 5.52
N ALA A 129 -3.32 -4.24 4.30
CA ALA A 129 -2.68 -5.50 3.93
C ALA A 129 -2.09 -5.40 2.54
N VAL A 130 -1.02 -6.16 2.33
CA VAL A 130 -0.40 -6.32 1.02
C VAL A 130 -0.28 -7.81 0.75
N GLU A 131 -0.74 -8.21 -0.45
CA GLU A 131 -0.58 -9.57 -0.96
C GLU A 131 0.33 -9.56 -2.17
N VAL A 132 1.26 -10.50 -2.21
CA VAL A 132 2.08 -10.76 -3.40
C VAL A 132 1.92 -12.24 -3.72
N ASN A 133 1.17 -12.52 -4.78
CA ASN A 133 0.99 -13.86 -5.32
C ASN A 133 1.89 -13.98 -6.54
N PRO A 134 3.09 -14.57 -6.42
CA PRO A 134 4.11 -14.52 -7.48
C PRO A 134 3.57 -14.99 -8.82
N GLY A 135 3.81 -14.18 -9.86
CA GLY A 135 3.37 -14.50 -11.22
C GLY A 135 1.87 -14.30 -11.45
N GLU A 136 1.11 -13.84 -10.48
CA GLU A 136 -0.34 -13.70 -10.58
C GLU A 136 -0.81 -12.27 -10.25
N THR A 137 -0.81 -11.89 -8.96
CA THR A 137 -1.33 -10.59 -8.52
C THR A 137 -0.51 -9.99 -7.40
N TYR A 138 -0.55 -8.65 -7.33
CA TYR A 138 -0.25 -7.87 -6.14
C TYR A 138 -1.55 -7.21 -5.70
N VAL A 139 -1.87 -7.25 -4.41
CA VAL A 139 -3.09 -6.64 -3.90
C VAL A 139 -2.76 -5.67 -2.77
N TYR A 140 -3.30 -4.46 -2.86
CA TYR A 140 -3.32 -3.49 -1.76
C TYR A 140 -4.72 -3.49 -1.15
N GLU A 141 -4.79 -3.59 0.17
CA GLU A 141 -6.06 -3.67 0.89
C GLU A 141 -6.11 -2.67 2.02
N LEU A 142 -7.29 -2.06 2.19
CA LEU A 142 -7.66 -1.25 3.35
C LEU A 142 -8.94 -1.83 3.94
N ALA A 143 -8.89 -2.19 5.22
CA ALA A 143 -10.05 -2.78 5.90
C ALA A 143 -10.29 -2.14 7.27
N ARG A 144 -11.55 -1.99 7.62
CA ARG A 144 -12.09 -1.70 8.96
C ARG A 144 -13.54 -2.13 8.97
N GLU A 145 -14.21 -2.01 10.11
CA GLU A 145 -15.63 -2.37 10.17
C GLU A 145 -16.42 -1.61 9.09
N ASN A 146 -17.21 -2.35 8.30
CA ASN A 146 -18.04 -1.86 7.20
C ASN A 146 -17.28 -1.15 6.08
N ARG A 147 -15.96 -1.37 5.95
CA ARG A 147 -15.14 -0.76 4.92
C ARG A 147 -14.13 -1.75 4.39
N LEU A 148 -14.14 -1.99 3.08
CA LEU A 148 -13.14 -2.83 2.42
C LEU A 148 -12.81 -2.25 1.05
N LEU A 149 -11.52 -1.95 0.85
CA LEU A 149 -10.97 -1.62 -0.45
C LEU A 149 -9.91 -2.66 -0.79
N ARG A 150 -9.99 -3.25 -1.98
CA ARG A 150 -8.94 -4.09 -2.54
C ARG A 150 -8.64 -3.63 -3.95
N VAL A 151 -7.38 -3.37 -4.21
CA VAL A 151 -6.87 -3.02 -5.55
C VAL A 151 -5.96 -4.14 -5.99
N SER A 152 -6.30 -4.81 -7.09
CA SER A 152 -5.54 -5.95 -7.60
C SER A 152 -4.79 -5.55 -8.87
N PHE A 153 -3.48 -5.82 -8.90
CA PHE A 153 -2.59 -5.53 -10.01
C PHE A 153 -2.18 -6.84 -10.68
N ASP A 154 -2.24 -6.87 -12.01
CA ASP A 154 -1.94 -8.05 -12.80
C ASP A 154 -0.43 -8.16 -13.01
N LEU A 155 0.21 -9.13 -12.35
CA LEU A 155 1.65 -9.36 -12.46
C LEU A 155 2.04 -10.13 -13.72
N THR A 156 1.07 -10.64 -14.48
CA THR A 156 1.36 -11.37 -15.73
C THR A 156 1.67 -10.43 -16.89
N LYS A 157 1.36 -9.12 -16.75
CA LYS A 157 1.44 -8.14 -17.84
C LYS A 157 2.09 -6.85 -17.36
N PRO A 158 3.43 -6.82 -17.16
CA PRO A 158 4.10 -5.55 -16.87
C PRO A 158 3.78 -4.51 -17.94
N VAL A 159 3.61 -3.26 -17.53
CA VAL A 159 3.28 -2.14 -18.43
C VAL A 159 4.41 -1.11 -18.43
N GLY A 160 4.38 -0.19 -19.39
CA GLY A 160 5.28 0.96 -19.40
C GLY A 160 4.80 2.02 -18.40
N GLU A 161 5.73 2.84 -17.91
CA GLU A 161 5.41 3.94 -17.02
C GLU A 161 4.58 5.03 -17.69
#